data_6d17b8516e8b629cae6be637a4726bf3
#
_entry.id   6d17b8516e8b629cae6be637a4726bf3
#
_cell.length_a   1.000
_cell.length_b   1.000
_cell.length_c   1.000
_cell.angle_alpha   90.00
_cell.angle_beta   90.00
_cell.angle_gamma   90.00
#
_symmetry.space_group_name_H-M   'P 1'
#
loop_
_entity.id
_entity.type
_entity.pdbx_description
1 polymer ?
#
loop_
_entity_poly.entity_id
_entity_poly.type
_entity_poly.pdbx_seq_one_letter_code
_entity_poly.pdbx_strand_id
1 'polypeptide(L)'
;EELRKLSNFKISLILNKQNYGIGGSFKILFNYLKSKDFSYWINLQSSGRYDASQVLSNLFEIQSTKTDIDYYLHSRFLKPEDSKKYNFIRKIANHFFIRLTKICTNCNFSDPGMSVFMISKKLSTVLLNKEFTQLTNDSHFPHFMNVVLYKYLKEYKEININWKEGNVKSHLNSLSYPVLLLINLINFKFKGSFIKYNKKNEFDYEKLDFDKIA
;
A
#
# COMPACT_ATOMS: atom_id res chain seq x y z
N GLU A 1 2.58 -18.93 19.25
CA GLU A 1 3.11 -19.10 20.64
C GLU A 1 4.27 -18.13 20.93
N GLU A 2 5.24 -17.95 20.03
CA GLU A 2 6.38 -17.02 20.24
C GLU A 2 5.95 -15.54 20.31
N LEU A 3 4.97 -15.12 19.52
CA LEU A 3 4.45 -13.75 19.53
C LEU A 3 3.74 -13.37 20.84
N ARG A 4 3.20 -14.35 21.58
CA ARG A 4 2.56 -14.11 22.89
C ARG A 4 3.55 -13.79 24.00
N LYS A 5 4.85 -14.07 23.80
CA LYS A 5 5.92 -13.74 24.76
C LYS A 5 6.31 -12.25 24.76
N LEU A 6 5.84 -11.48 23.79
CA LEU A 6 6.00 -10.02 23.75
C LEU A 6 4.96 -9.38 24.68
N SER A 7 5.16 -9.47 25.99
CA SER A 7 4.22 -9.11 27.04
C SER A 7 3.69 -7.66 27.02
N ASN A 8 4.32 -6.79 26.22
CA ASN A 8 3.97 -5.36 26.15
C ASN A 8 3.19 -4.98 24.89
N PHE A 9 2.85 -5.94 24.00
CA PHE A 9 2.15 -5.67 22.76
C PHE A 9 0.79 -6.35 22.73
N LYS A 10 -0.23 -5.59 22.36
CA LYS A 10 -1.55 -6.16 22.07
C LYS A 10 -1.57 -6.69 20.64
N ILE A 11 -1.55 -8.01 20.49
CA ILE A 11 -1.60 -8.68 19.20
C ILE A 11 -3.03 -9.13 18.93
N SER A 12 -3.54 -8.82 17.74
CA SER A 12 -4.83 -9.31 17.26
C SER A 12 -4.60 -10.00 15.91
N LEU A 13 -5.10 -11.22 15.75
CA LEU A 13 -5.07 -11.95 14.51
C LEU A 13 -6.45 -11.86 13.84
N ILE A 14 -6.47 -11.41 12.60
CA ILE A 14 -7.66 -11.33 11.76
C ILE A 14 -7.50 -12.32 10.61
N LEU A 15 -8.39 -13.29 10.53
CA LEU A 15 -8.42 -14.24 9.42
C LEU A 15 -9.54 -13.89 8.44
N ASN A 16 -9.19 -13.71 7.20
CA ASN A 16 -10.17 -13.60 6.12
C ASN A 16 -10.83 -14.95 5.90
N LYS A 17 -12.16 -14.99 5.80
CA LYS A 17 -12.92 -16.23 5.54
C LYS A 17 -12.58 -16.88 4.19
N GLN A 18 -12.07 -16.09 3.24
CA GLN A 18 -11.59 -16.56 1.93
C GLN A 18 -10.52 -15.62 1.38
N ASN A 19 -9.92 -15.95 0.26
CA ASN A 19 -8.96 -15.08 -0.41
C ASN A 19 -9.68 -13.94 -1.14
N TYR A 20 -9.67 -12.77 -0.55
CA TYR A 20 -10.26 -11.55 -1.11
C TYR A 20 -9.27 -10.71 -1.94
N GLY A 21 -8.06 -11.22 -2.14
CA GLY A 21 -6.97 -10.46 -2.73
C GLY A 21 -6.37 -9.42 -1.79
N ILE A 22 -5.28 -8.78 -2.21
CA ILE A 22 -4.58 -7.80 -1.38
C ILE A 22 -5.46 -6.57 -1.09
N GLY A 23 -6.17 -6.06 -2.09
CA GLY A 23 -7.06 -4.90 -1.94
C GLY A 23 -8.25 -5.20 -1.02
N GLY A 24 -8.85 -6.39 -1.14
CA GLY A 24 -9.91 -6.81 -0.23
C GLY A 24 -9.44 -6.90 1.22
N SER A 25 -8.26 -7.49 1.46
CA SER A 25 -7.65 -7.55 2.79
C SER A 25 -7.36 -6.17 3.38
N PHE A 26 -6.89 -5.22 2.56
CA PHE A 26 -6.71 -3.84 2.99
C PHE A 26 -8.03 -3.18 3.39
N LYS A 27 -9.08 -3.34 2.60
CA LYS A 27 -10.39 -2.74 2.89
C LYS A 27 -10.99 -3.29 4.18
N ILE A 28 -10.85 -4.60 4.44
CA ILE A 28 -11.23 -5.24 5.71
C ILE A 28 -10.46 -4.60 6.86
N LEU A 29 -9.15 -4.47 6.71
CA LEU A 29 -8.29 -3.89 7.74
C LEU A 29 -8.64 -2.42 8.02
N PHE A 30 -8.93 -1.63 6.99
CA PHE A 30 -9.35 -0.24 7.15
C PHE A 30 -10.66 -0.13 7.92
N ASN A 31 -11.64 -0.98 7.59
CA ASN A 31 -12.90 -1.02 8.32
C ASN A 31 -12.70 -1.44 9.79
N TYR A 32 -11.86 -2.44 10.05
CA TYR A 32 -11.49 -2.83 11.42
C TYR A 32 -10.84 -1.69 12.20
N LEU A 33 -9.93 -0.94 11.57
CA LEU A 33 -9.20 0.15 12.21
C LEU A 33 -10.07 1.39 12.47
N LYS A 34 -11.21 1.54 11.78
CA LYS A 34 -12.13 2.67 11.98
C LYS A 34 -12.53 2.88 13.44
N SER A 35 -12.77 1.79 14.16
CA SER A 35 -13.19 1.82 15.58
C SER A 35 -12.03 1.83 16.56
N LYS A 36 -10.77 1.83 16.08
CA LYS A 36 -9.60 1.77 16.93
C LYS A 36 -9.06 3.17 17.24
N ASP A 37 -8.51 3.32 18.44
CA ASP A 37 -7.78 4.51 18.80
C ASP A 37 -6.29 4.32 18.54
N PHE A 38 -5.71 5.19 17.69
CA PHE A 38 -4.30 5.22 17.34
C PHE A 38 -3.94 6.60 16.77
N SER A 39 -2.70 7.01 16.90
CA SER A 39 -2.20 8.22 16.23
C SER A 39 -1.80 7.93 14.78
N TYR A 40 -1.06 6.86 14.59
CA TYR A 40 -0.60 6.39 13.26
C TYR A 40 -0.81 4.89 13.12
N TRP A 41 -1.08 4.48 11.88
CA TRP A 41 -1.07 3.09 11.46
C TRP A 41 0.10 2.85 10.51
N ILE A 42 0.82 1.76 10.75
CA ILE A 42 1.95 1.34 9.94
C ILE A 42 1.58 0.04 9.21
N ASN A 43 1.70 0.03 7.89
CA ASN A 43 1.55 -1.19 7.10
C ASN A 43 2.91 -1.79 6.77
N LEU A 44 3.13 -3.02 7.19
CA LEU A 44 4.31 -3.81 6.89
C LEU A 44 3.91 -5.07 6.13
N GLN A 45 4.71 -5.46 5.16
CA GLN A 45 4.54 -6.73 4.46
C GLN A 45 5.46 -7.79 5.04
N SER A 46 4.94 -8.99 5.25
CA SER A 46 5.71 -10.16 5.71
C SER A 46 6.56 -10.84 4.60
N SER A 47 6.94 -10.08 3.57
CA SER A 47 7.60 -10.64 2.37
C SER A 47 9.08 -11.02 2.59
N GLY A 48 9.70 -10.61 3.70
CA GLY A 48 11.14 -10.80 3.97
C GLY A 48 12.07 -10.03 3.01
N ARG A 49 11.52 -9.12 2.17
CA ARG A 49 12.30 -8.37 1.17
C ARG A 49 12.93 -7.10 1.70
N TYR A 50 12.71 -6.75 2.93
CA TYR A 50 13.30 -5.61 3.63
C TYR A 50 13.43 -5.91 5.12
N ASP A 51 14.24 -5.14 5.80
CA ASP A 51 14.38 -5.21 7.24
C ASP A 51 13.25 -4.42 7.92
N ALA A 52 12.31 -5.12 8.52
CA ALA A 52 11.18 -4.50 9.21
C ALA A 52 11.63 -3.69 10.44
N SER A 53 12.70 -4.07 11.12
CA SER A 53 13.23 -3.33 12.27
C SER A 53 13.78 -1.98 11.84
N GLN A 54 14.48 -1.91 10.72
CA GLN A 54 14.94 -0.64 10.15
C GLN A 54 13.77 0.27 9.78
N VAL A 55 12.72 -0.29 9.17
CA VAL A 55 11.51 0.49 8.82
C VAL A 55 10.87 1.08 10.07
N LEU A 56 10.71 0.27 11.12
CA LEU A 56 10.13 0.73 12.39
C LEU A 56 11.00 1.79 13.06
N SER A 57 12.33 1.61 13.10
CA SER A 57 13.26 2.58 13.67
C SER A 57 13.17 3.94 12.95
N ASN A 58 13.15 3.94 11.62
CA ASN A 58 12.99 5.17 10.84
C ASN A 58 11.67 5.88 11.16
N LEU A 59 10.58 5.12 11.33
CA LEU A 59 9.27 5.69 11.63
C LEU A 59 9.19 6.26 13.06
N PHE A 60 9.81 5.59 14.04
CA PHE A 60 9.90 6.12 15.40
C PHE A 60 10.74 7.39 15.49
N GLU A 61 11.88 7.44 14.78
CA GLU A 61 12.70 8.64 14.68
C GLU A 61 11.89 9.81 14.13
N ILE A 62 11.15 9.60 13.03
CA ILE A 62 10.33 10.62 12.41
C ILE A 62 9.21 11.08 13.35
N GLN A 63 8.55 10.17 14.05
CA GLN A 63 7.50 10.51 15.01
C GLN A 63 8.04 11.37 16.17
N SER A 64 9.29 11.13 16.59
CA SER A 64 9.94 11.92 17.65
C SER A 64 10.18 13.38 17.26
N THR A 65 10.26 13.67 15.95
CA THR A 65 10.49 15.05 15.43
C THR A 65 9.23 15.93 15.42
N LYS A 66 8.09 15.45 15.92
CA LYS A 66 6.80 16.17 15.99
C LYS A 66 6.39 16.83 14.67
N THR A 67 6.69 16.20 13.54
CA THR A 67 6.25 16.68 12.22
C THR A 67 4.77 16.36 12.02
N ASP A 68 3.98 17.32 11.52
CA ASP A 68 2.54 17.14 11.22
C ASP A 68 2.33 16.48 9.84
N ILE A 69 3.12 15.45 9.55
CA ILE A 69 3.04 14.74 8.27
C ILE A 69 2.03 13.60 8.39
N ASP A 70 1.00 13.65 7.56
CA ASP A 70 -0.10 12.68 7.56
C ASP A 70 0.26 11.35 6.87
N TYR A 71 1.26 11.34 5.97
CA TYR A 71 1.61 10.15 5.17
C TYR A 71 3.11 10.01 4.94
N TYR A 72 3.61 8.82 5.26
CA TYR A 72 4.99 8.42 4.95
C TYR A 72 4.96 7.19 4.06
N LEU A 73 5.52 7.29 2.86
CA LEU A 73 5.62 6.20 1.91
C LEU A 73 7.07 5.72 1.82
N HIS A 74 7.31 4.44 2.00
CA HIS A 74 8.62 3.89 1.69
C HIS A 74 8.79 3.76 0.17
N SER A 75 9.99 4.01 -0.31
CA SER A 75 10.30 3.96 -1.74
C SER A 75 11.56 3.16 -2.00
N ARG A 76 11.50 2.32 -3.02
CA ARG A 76 12.61 1.53 -3.55
C ARG A 76 13.46 2.33 -4.55
N PHE A 77 12.97 3.48 -4.98
CA PHE A 77 13.54 4.27 -6.08
C PHE A 77 13.88 5.70 -5.68
N LEU A 78 13.91 5.99 -4.38
CA LEU A 78 14.22 7.33 -3.88
C LEU A 78 15.68 7.71 -4.16
N LYS A 79 16.59 6.74 -4.07
CA LYS A 79 18.00 6.91 -4.38
C LYS A 79 18.40 6.06 -5.59
N PRO A 80 19.22 6.59 -6.51
CA PRO A 80 19.67 5.85 -7.70
C PRO A 80 20.37 4.52 -7.40
N GLU A 81 21.12 4.46 -6.28
CA GLU A 81 21.83 3.26 -5.84
C GLU A 81 20.92 2.11 -5.43
N ASP A 82 19.73 2.39 -4.93
CA ASP A 82 18.78 1.37 -4.46
C ASP A 82 18.29 0.49 -5.61
N SER A 83 18.23 1.07 -6.79
CA SER A 83 17.82 0.36 -8.00
C SER A 83 18.90 -0.54 -8.61
N LYS A 84 20.15 -0.51 -8.12
CA LYS A 84 21.25 -1.36 -8.64
C LYS A 84 21.02 -2.85 -8.41
N LYS A 85 20.24 -3.22 -7.40
CA LYS A 85 19.92 -4.61 -7.04
C LYS A 85 18.79 -5.22 -7.88
N TYR A 86 18.14 -4.43 -8.73
CA TYR A 86 17.05 -4.89 -9.57
C TYR A 86 17.53 -5.43 -10.91
N ASN A 87 16.84 -6.46 -11.42
CA ASN A 87 16.96 -6.85 -12.81
C ASN A 87 16.73 -5.64 -13.73
N PHE A 88 17.60 -5.45 -14.71
CA PHE A 88 17.61 -4.28 -15.60
C PHE A 88 16.25 -4.03 -16.28
N ILE A 89 15.59 -5.07 -16.76
CA ILE A 89 14.27 -4.98 -17.43
C ILE A 89 13.21 -4.49 -16.43
N ARG A 90 13.21 -5.04 -15.22
CA ARG A 90 12.28 -4.60 -14.15
C ARG A 90 12.52 -3.15 -13.74
N LYS A 91 13.78 -2.74 -13.69
CA LYS A 91 14.13 -1.34 -13.41
C LYS A 91 13.54 -0.39 -14.44
N ILE A 92 13.76 -0.69 -15.75
CA ILE A 92 13.20 0.12 -16.85
C ILE A 92 11.68 0.16 -16.76
N ALA A 93 11.03 -1.00 -16.61
CA ALA A 93 9.57 -1.09 -16.50
C ALA A 93 9.02 -0.28 -15.32
N ASN A 94 9.64 -0.38 -14.14
CA ASN A 94 9.22 0.40 -12.97
C ASN A 94 9.33 1.90 -13.22
N HIS A 95 10.47 2.38 -13.73
CA HIS A 95 10.65 3.81 -14.03
C HIS A 95 9.67 4.30 -15.12
N PHE A 96 9.39 3.46 -16.13
CA PHE A 96 8.39 3.78 -17.13
C PHE A 96 7.00 3.98 -16.49
N PHE A 97 6.55 3.03 -15.65
CA PHE A 97 5.24 3.12 -15.00
C PHE A 97 5.16 4.24 -13.95
N ILE A 98 6.25 4.55 -13.25
CA ILE A 98 6.32 5.71 -12.35
C ILE A 98 6.09 7.01 -13.14
N ARG A 99 6.80 7.20 -14.27
CA ARG A 99 6.62 8.37 -15.14
C ARG A 99 5.23 8.45 -15.73
N LEU A 100 4.71 7.32 -16.21
CA LEU A 100 3.36 7.24 -16.76
C LEU A 100 2.29 7.58 -15.71
N THR A 101 2.44 7.08 -14.49
CA THR A 101 1.57 7.43 -13.36
C THR A 101 1.57 8.93 -13.13
N LYS A 102 2.74 9.55 -13.05
CA LYS A 102 2.85 11.01 -12.90
C LYS A 102 2.12 11.77 -14.01
N ILE A 103 2.32 11.37 -15.28
CA ILE A 103 1.68 12.02 -16.44
C ILE A 103 0.16 11.85 -16.44
N CYS A 104 -0.31 10.67 -16.06
CA CYS A 104 -1.73 10.35 -16.11
C CYS A 104 -2.53 10.86 -14.91
N THR A 105 -1.90 10.98 -13.73
CA THR A 105 -2.61 11.19 -12.46
C THR A 105 -2.12 12.38 -11.66
N ASN A 106 -1.03 13.04 -12.09
CA ASN A 106 -0.28 14.06 -11.34
C ASN A 106 0.29 13.57 -9.99
N CYS A 107 0.31 12.26 -9.74
CA CYS A 107 0.91 11.68 -8.54
C CYS A 107 2.44 11.69 -8.67
N ASN A 108 3.11 12.35 -7.72
CA ASN A 108 4.57 12.55 -7.76
C ASN A 108 5.35 11.57 -6.86
N PHE A 109 4.71 10.51 -6.34
CA PHE A 109 5.45 9.50 -5.60
C PHE A 109 6.53 8.84 -6.45
N SER A 110 7.70 8.65 -5.86
CA SER A 110 8.82 7.94 -6.50
C SER A 110 8.56 6.43 -6.63
N ASP A 111 7.63 5.87 -5.84
CA ASP A 111 7.23 4.46 -5.87
C ASP A 111 5.75 4.29 -5.55
N PRO A 112 4.83 4.68 -6.44
CA PRO A 112 3.39 4.60 -6.18
C PRO A 112 2.88 3.17 -5.98
N GLY A 113 3.62 2.15 -6.41
CA GLY A 113 3.28 0.73 -6.21
C GLY A 113 3.69 0.14 -4.86
N MET A 114 4.32 0.94 -3.99
CA MET A 114 4.76 0.47 -2.68
C MET A 114 3.60 0.40 -1.70
N SER A 115 3.61 -0.65 -0.88
CA SER A 115 2.60 -0.86 0.18
C SER A 115 3.18 -0.81 1.60
N VAL A 116 4.42 -0.41 1.77
CA VAL A 116 5.00 -0.12 3.09
C VAL A 116 4.86 1.37 3.36
N PHE A 117 4.01 1.71 4.32
CA PHE A 117 3.67 3.11 4.61
C PHE A 117 3.24 3.30 6.07
N MET A 118 3.27 4.55 6.52
CA MET A 118 2.64 5.00 7.75
C MET A 118 1.62 6.11 7.42
N ILE A 119 0.45 6.03 8.02
CA ILE A 119 -0.66 6.97 7.80
C ILE A 119 -1.23 7.44 9.14
N SER A 120 -1.53 8.74 9.25
CA SER A 120 -2.20 9.29 10.43
C SER A 120 -3.64 8.79 10.53
N LYS A 121 -4.18 8.77 11.76
CA LYS A 121 -5.62 8.47 11.97
C LYS A 121 -6.51 9.39 11.17
N LYS A 122 -6.19 10.67 11.14
CA LYS A 122 -6.93 11.70 10.40
C LYS A 122 -7.02 11.37 8.92
N LEU A 123 -5.90 11.06 8.27
CA LEU A 123 -5.89 10.71 6.85
C LEU A 123 -6.50 9.31 6.60
N SER A 124 -6.38 8.38 7.54
CA SER A 124 -6.94 7.03 7.39
C SER A 124 -8.45 7.01 7.22
N THR A 125 -9.17 8.03 7.70
CA THR A 125 -10.62 8.15 7.51
C THR A 125 -11.00 8.30 6.03
N VAL A 126 -10.10 8.86 5.21
CA VAL A 126 -10.29 8.99 3.76
C VAL A 126 -10.33 7.62 3.09
N LEU A 127 -9.61 6.63 3.63
CA LEU A 127 -9.57 5.25 3.11
C LEU A 127 -10.91 4.50 3.23
N LEU A 128 -11.88 5.09 3.89
CA LEU A 128 -13.24 4.54 4.04
C LEU A 128 -14.25 5.17 3.10
N ASN A 129 -13.81 6.16 2.30
CA ASN A 129 -14.71 6.78 1.34
C ASN A 129 -15.01 5.84 0.15
N LYS A 130 -16.04 6.18 -0.61
CA LYS A 130 -16.50 5.40 -1.76
C LYS A 130 -15.42 5.23 -2.84
N GLU A 131 -14.54 6.21 -3.02
CA GLU A 131 -13.48 6.14 -4.02
C GLU A 131 -12.51 4.98 -3.74
N PHE A 132 -12.11 4.79 -2.49
CA PHE A 132 -11.23 3.67 -2.09
C PHE A 132 -11.93 2.32 -2.10
N THR A 133 -13.16 2.26 -1.60
CA THR A 133 -13.90 0.98 -1.55
C THR A 133 -14.20 0.44 -2.95
N GLN A 134 -14.22 1.30 -3.97
CA GLN A 134 -14.42 0.94 -5.37
C GLN A 134 -13.14 0.55 -6.13
N LEU A 135 -11.95 0.71 -5.53
CA LEU A 135 -10.71 0.23 -6.15
C LEU A 135 -10.72 -1.30 -6.27
N THR A 136 -9.92 -1.81 -7.19
CA THR A 136 -9.75 -3.25 -7.40
C THR A 136 -9.33 -3.98 -6.12
N ASN A 137 -9.60 -5.29 -6.05
CA ASN A 137 -9.14 -6.13 -4.94
C ASN A 137 -7.83 -6.86 -5.24
N ASP A 138 -7.30 -6.74 -6.45
CA ASP A 138 -6.10 -7.43 -6.89
C ASP A 138 -4.79 -6.72 -6.51
N SER A 139 -3.70 -7.16 -7.08
CA SER A 139 -2.34 -6.66 -6.81
C SER A 139 -2.08 -5.22 -7.26
N HIS A 140 -2.97 -4.58 -8.02
CA HIS A 140 -2.86 -3.17 -8.39
C HIS A 140 -3.36 -2.24 -7.28
N PHE A 141 -4.08 -2.77 -6.29
CA PHE A 141 -4.69 -1.97 -5.22
C PHE A 141 -3.71 -1.00 -4.55
N PRO A 142 -2.49 -1.39 -4.11
CA PRO A 142 -1.57 -0.45 -3.47
C PRO A 142 -1.22 0.74 -4.38
N HIS A 143 -1.03 0.50 -5.67
CA HIS A 143 -0.72 1.54 -6.64
C HIS A 143 -1.87 2.54 -6.78
N PHE A 144 -3.09 2.04 -6.96
CA PHE A 144 -4.27 2.88 -7.11
C PHE A 144 -4.64 3.59 -5.81
N MET A 145 -4.49 2.92 -4.68
CA MET A 145 -4.65 3.52 -3.36
C MET A 145 -3.73 4.73 -3.18
N ASN A 146 -2.45 4.58 -3.46
CA ASN A 146 -1.48 5.67 -3.32
C ASN A 146 -1.81 6.84 -4.26
N VAL A 147 -2.20 6.58 -5.51
CA VAL A 147 -2.63 7.63 -6.45
C VAL A 147 -3.85 8.37 -5.94
N VAL A 148 -4.84 7.67 -5.41
CA VAL A 148 -6.04 8.32 -4.87
C VAL A 148 -5.72 9.08 -3.59
N LEU A 149 -4.94 8.49 -2.66
CA LEU A 149 -4.47 9.17 -1.45
C LEU A 149 -3.75 10.47 -1.75
N TYR A 150 -2.91 10.48 -2.78
CA TYR A 150 -2.14 11.66 -3.17
C TYR A 150 -2.99 12.91 -3.36
N LYS A 151 -4.26 12.76 -3.79
CA LYS A 151 -5.21 13.89 -3.94
C LYS A 151 -5.58 14.55 -2.61
N TYR A 152 -5.50 13.82 -1.51
CA TYR A 152 -5.92 14.26 -0.18
C TYR A 152 -4.75 14.70 0.71
N LEU A 153 -3.51 14.50 0.23
CA LEU A 153 -2.32 14.86 0.98
C LEU A 153 -2.07 16.36 0.95
N LYS A 154 -1.85 16.95 2.12
CA LYS A 154 -1.26 18.28 2.24
C LYS A 154 0.26 18.18 2.29
N GLU A 155 0.75 17.28 3.14
CA GLU A 155 2.17 16.99 3.30
C GLU A 155 2.40 15.48 3.36
N TYR A 156 3.50 15.04 2.76
CA TYR A 156 3.96 13.67 2.81
C TYR A 156 5.47 13.60 2.80
N LYS A 157 6.01 12.48 3.25
CA LYS A 157 7.45 12.21 3.17
C LYS A 157 7.69 10.85 2.55
N GLU A 158 8.63 10.77 1.63
CA GLU A 158 9.13 9.50 1.14
C GLU A 158 10.40 9.10 1.90
N ILE A 159 10.50 7.82 2.24
CA ILE A 159 11.59 7.26 3.02
C ILE A 159 12.21 6.14 2.20
N ASN A 160 13.53 6.11 2.14
CA ASN A 160 14.22 5.03 1.47
C ASN A 160 14.02 3.69 2.16
N ILE A 161 13.85 2.62 1.39
CA ILE A 161 13.79 1.25 1.89
C ILE A 161 14.85 0.38 1.21
N ASN A 162 15.66 -0.32 2.00
CA ASN A 162 16.61 -1.30 1.50
C ASN A 162 15.87 -2.57 1.06
N TRP A 163 15.45 -2.58 -0.21
CA TRP A 163 14.70 -3.69 -0.79
C TRP A 163 15.64 -4.76 -1.32
N LYS A 164 15.38 -6.01 -0.97
CA LYS A 164 16.10 -7.19 -1.50
C LYS A 164 15.20 -7.92 -2.48
N GLU A 165 15.68 -8.19 -3.70
CA GLU A 165 15.01 -9.15 -4.57
C GLU A 165 15.21 -10.54 -3.95
N GLY A 166 14.13 -11.10 -3.40
CA GLY A 166 14.16 -12.46 -2.86
C GLY A 166 13.96 -13.50 -3.95
N ASN A 167 14.40 -14.75 -3.67
CA ASN A 167 14.17 -15.92 -4.55
C ASN A 167 12.68 -16.34 -4.63
N VAL A 168 11.79 -15.65 -3.94
CA VAL A 168 10.35 -15.95 -3.96
C VAL A 168 9.78 -15.58 -5.31
N LYS A 169 9.24 -16.55 -6.03
CA LYS A 169 8.53 -16.31 -7.29
C LYS A 169 7.43 -15.27 -7.06
N SER A 170 7.43 -14.24 -7.87
CA SER A 170 6.36 -13.25 -7.86
C SER A 170 5.07 -13.93 -8.32
N HIS A 171 4.00 -13.80 -7.56
CA HIS A 171 2.64 -14.24 -7.98
C HIS A 171 2.01 -13.27 -9.00
N LEU A 172 2.71 -12.19 -9.33
CA LEU A 172 2.25 -11.25 -10.36
C LEU A 172 2.44 -11.88 -11.74
N ASN A 173 1.38 -11.94 -12.51
CA ASN A 173 1.48 -12.31 -13.92
C ASN A 173 2.25 -11.20 -14.65
N SER A 174 3.41 -11.55 -15.19
CA SER A 174 4.36 -10.61 -15.78
C SER A 174 3.84 -9.89 -17.04
N LEU A 175 2.81 -10.42 -17.68
CA LEU A 175 2.19 -9.82 -18.87
C LEU A 175 0.90 -9.09 -18.55
N SER A 176 -0.01 -9.68 -17.78
CA SER A 176 -1.31 -9.06 -17.50
C SER A 176 -1.21 -7.86 -16.58
N TYR A 177 -0.32 -7.90 -15.57
CA TYR A 177 -0.17 -6.81 -14.61
C TYR A 177 0.17 -5.46 -15.28
N PRO A 178 1.24 -5.33 -16.10
CA PRO A 178 1.59 -4.06 -16.75
C PRO A 178 0.52 -3.59 -17.74
N VAL A 179 -0.13 -4.50 -18.47
CA VAL A 179 -1.20 -4.14 -19.42
C VAL A 179 -2.40 -3.55 -18.69
N LEU A 180 -2.85 -4.18 -17.61
CA LEU A 180 -3.97 -3.69 -16.81
C LEU A 180 -3.64 -2.36 -16.12
N LEU A 181 -2.41 -2.19 -15.63
CA LEU A 181 -1.95 -0.93 -15.07
C LEU A 181 -2.00 0.18 -16.14
N LEU A 182 -1.49 -0.07 -17.35
CA LEU A 182 -1.51 0.87 -18.45
C LEU A 182 -2.94 1.32 -18.80
N ILE A 183 -3.85 0.35 -19.00
CA ILE A 183 -5.25 0.64 -19.31
C ILE A 183 -5.90 1.51 -18.22
N ASN A 184 -5.65 1.19 -16.96
CA ASN A 184 -6.18 1.95 -15.84
C ASN A 184 -5.62 3.37 -15.74
N LEU A 185 -4.33 3.57 -16.00
CA LEU A 185 -3.71 4.90 -16.00
C LEU A 185 -4.26 5.77 -17.13
N ILE A 186 -4.45 5.19 -18.33
CA ILE A 186 -5.08 5.88 -19.46
C ILE A 186 -6.53 6.25 -19.11
N ASN A 187 -7.30 5.30 -18.56
CA ASN A 187 -8.68 5.59 -18.15
C ASN A 187 -8.73 6.70 -17.09
N PHE A 188 -7.82 6.68 -16.12
CA PHE A 188 -7.74 7.74 -15.10
C PHE A 188 -7.44 9.11 -15.72
N LYS A 189 -6.55 9.17 -16.72
CA LYS A 189 -6.23 10.42 -17.43
C LYS A 189 -7.47 11.06 -18.05
N PHE A 190 -8.34 10.25 -18.67
CA PHE A 190 -9.50 10.77 -19.41
C PHE A 190 -10.78 10.85 -18.59
N LYS A 191 -10.97 9.99 -17.59
CA LYS A 191 -12.21 9.90 -16.80
C LYS A 191 -12.05 10.29 -15.33
N GLY A 192 -10.83 10.57 -14.86
CA GLY A 192 -10.54 10.91 -13.46
C GLY A 192 -10.70 9.75 -12.46
N SER A 193 -10.94 8.53 -12.95
CA SER A 193 -11.15 7.36 -12.09
C SER A 193 -10.53 6.09 -12.67
N PHE A 194 -10.15 5.15 -11.80
CA PHE A 194 -9.73 3.81 -12.23
C PHE A 194 -10.92 2.96 -12.67
N ILE A 195 -10.68 2.00 -13.58
CA ILE A 195 -11.70 1.07 -14.02
C ILE A 195 -12.03 0.13 -12.86
N LYS A 196 -13.31 -0.04 -12.58
CA LYS A 196 -13.78 -1.03 -11.62
C LYS A 196 -13.64 -2.42 -12.24
N TYR A 197 -12.69 -3.20 -11.72
CA TYR A 197 -12.58 -4.60 -12.12
C TYR A 197 -13.56 -5.44 -11.30
N ASN A 198 -14.46 -6.11 -12.04
CA ASN A 198 -15.37 -7.18 -11.59
C ASN A 198 -16.50 -6.80 -10.64
N LYS A 199 -17.65 -6.47 -11.20
CA LYS A 199 -18.94 -6.39 -10.49
C LYS A 199 -19.31 -7.69 -9.72
N LYS A 200 -18.74 -8.84 -10.09
CA LYS A 200 -19.01 -10.13 -9.43
C LYS A 200 -18.45 -10.26 -8.01
N ASN A 201 -17.52 -9.38 -7.64
CA ASN A 201 -16.92 -9.34 -6.31
C ASN A 201 -17.22 -8.01 -5.62
N GLU A 202 -18.41 -7.44 -5.79
CA GLU A 202 -18.87 -6.38 -4.90
C GLU A 202 -19.07 -6.98 -3.51
N PHE A 203 -18.02 -6.84 -2.78
CA PHE A 203 -17.80 -7.30 -1.46
C PHE A 203 -18.36 -6.24 -0.51
N ASP A 204 -19.37 -6.59 0.26
CA ASP A 204 -19.93 -5.71 1.27
C ASP A 204 -18.99 -5.65 2.48
N TYR A 205 -18.05 -4.70 2.45
CA TYR A 205 -17.04 -4.52 3.50
C TYR A 205 -17.65 -4.17 4.85
N GLU A 206 -18.88 -3.70 4.90
CA GLU A 206 -19.57 -3.37 6.15
C GLU A 206 -20.08 -4.63 6.85
N LYS A 207 -20.32 -5.70 6.10
CA LYS A 207 -20.82 -7.00 6.61
C LYS A 207 -19.74 -8.05 6.84
N LEU A 208 -18.46 -7.67 6.71
CA LEU A 208 -17.37 -8.60 6.92
C LEU A 208 -17.26 -9.02 8.36
N ASP A 209 -17.86 -10.17 8.57
CA ASP A 209 -17.63 -10.97 9.73
C ASP A 209 -16.30 -11.70 9.56
N PHE A 210 -15.27 -11.22 10.25
CA PHE A 210 -13.96 -11.86 10.31
C PHE A 210 -13.81 -12.53 11.66
N ASP A 211 -13.20 -13.71 11.68
CA ASP A 211 -12.87 -14.39 12.91
C ASP A 211 -11.73 -13.66 13.60
N LYS A 212 -12.01 -12.99 14.71
CA LYS A 212 -11.00 -12.46 15.59
C LYS A 212 -10.49 -13.61 16.46
N ILE A 213 -9.34 -14.13 16.11
CA ILE A 213 -8.63 -15.07 16.97
C ILE A 213 -7.83 -14.22 17.97
N ALA A 214 -8.22 -14.30 19.22
CA ALA A 214 -7.73 -13.49 20.35
C ALA A 214 -6.21 -13.47 20.50
#